data_587886dc721e464b9d8775525c8be9db
#
_entry.id   587886dc721e464b9d8775525c8be9db
#
_cell.length_a   1.000
_cell.length_b   1.000
_cell.length_c   1.000
_cell.angle_alpha   90.00
_cell.angle_beta   90.00
_cell.angle_gamma   90.00
#
_symmetry.space_group_name_H-M   'P 1'
#
loop_
_entity.id
_entity.type
_entity.pdbx_description
1 polymer ?
#
loop_
_entity_poly.entity_id
_entity_poly.type
_entity_poly.pdbx_seq_one_letter_code
_entity_poly.pdbx_strand_id
1 'polypeptide(L)'
;MLNVLGQTGPGEMLEGLKAIGAGLGYGLAAIGPGVGIGTVVGNAISAMARQPESAGMVRTTMFLGIAFTEALALIGFVVFILLLP
;
A
#
# COMPACT_ATOMS: atom_id res chain seq x y z
N MET A 1 16.26 34.14 -4.12
CA MET A 1 15.03 34.09 -3.26
C MET A 1 13.77 34.44 -4.03
N LEU A 2 13.73 35.56 -4.73
CA LEU A 2 12.54 35.94 -5.50
C LEU A 2 12.19 34.92 -6.57
N ASN A 3 13.20 34.30 -7.20
CA ASN A 3 12.95 33.24 -8.18
C ASN A 3 12.30 32.03 -7.56
N VAL A 4 12.69 31.67 -6.32
CA VAL A 4 12.08 30.57 -5.60
C VAL A 4 10.63 30.91 -5.28
N LEU A 5 10.38 32.13 -4.78
CA LEU A 5 9.03 32.57 -4.47
C LEU A 5 8.17 32.67 -5.73
N GLY A 6 8.77 33.11 -6.86
CA GLY A 6 8.08 33.18 -8.15
C GLY A 6 7.70 31.81 -8.70
N GLN A 7 8.42 30.76 -8.28
CA GLN A 7 8.11 29.39 -8.67
C GLN A 7 6.99 28.77 -7.83
N THR A 8 6.57 29.45 -6.76
CA THR A 8 5.51 28.97 -5.88
C THR A 8 4.19 29.69 -6.14
N GLY A 9 3.92 30.03 -7.41
CA GLY A 9 2.63 30.56 -7.82
C GLY A 9 1.51 29.50 -7.66
N PRO A 10 0.25 29.88 -7.96
CA PRO A 10 -0.88 28.97 -7.76
C PRO A 10 -0.71 27.63 -8.48
N GLY A 11 -0.10 27.62 -9.67
CA GLY A 11 0.13 26.38 -10.42
C GLY A 11 1.12 25.46 -9.72
N GLU A 12 2.24 26.02 -9.25
CA GLU A 12 3.26 25.25 -8.55
C GLU A 12 2.77 24.77 -7.19
N MET A 13 1.98 25.58 -6.49
CA MET A 13 1.36 25.16 -5.24
C MET A 13 0.42 24.00 -5.47
N LEU A 14 -0.38 24.04 -6.52
CA LEU A 14 -1.30 22.94 -6.84
C LEU A 14 -0.53 21.67 -7.13
N GLU A 15 0.55 21.75 -7.91
CA GLU A 15 1.40 20.59 -8.20
C GLU A 15 2.04 20.04 -6.93
N GLY A 16 2.50 20.89 -6.03
CA GLY A 16 3.04 20.49 -4.75
C GLY A 16 2.02 19.78 -3.88
N LEU A 17 0.80 20.31 -3.83
CA LEU A 17 -0.28 19.68 -3.08
C LEU A 17 -0.68 18.33 -3.68
N LYS A 18 -0.69 18.22 -5.01
CA LYS A 18 -0.95 16.95 -5.68
C LYS A 18 0.14 15.92 -5.33
N ALA A 19 1.40 16.34 -5.31
CA ALA A 19 2.51 15.44 -4.97
C ALA A 19 2.39 14.94 -3.52
N ILE A 20 2.08 15.83 -2.59
CA ILE A 20 1.85 15.47 -1.19
C ILE A 20 0.66 14.52 -1.08
N GLY A 21 -0.45 14.86 -1.75
CA GLY A 21 -1.65 14.03 -1.74
C GLY A 21 -1.39 12.64 -2.31
N ALA A 22 -0.63 12.56 -3.41
CA ALA A 22 -0.26 11.28 -4.00
C ALA A 22 0.57 10.44 -3.03
N GLY A 23 1.59 11.04 -2.40
CA GLY A 23 2.44 10.34 -1.45
C GLY A 23 1.68 9.86 -0.22
N LEU A 24 0.85 10.72 0.36
CA LEU A 24 0.01 10.35 1.51
C LEU A 24 -1.01 9.29 1.11
N GLY A 25 -1.64 9.44 -0.04
CA GLY A 25 -2.63 8.48 -0.53
C GLY A 25 -2.04 7.09 -0.68
N TYR A 26 -0.88 6.98 -1.34
CA TYR A 26 -0.23 5.69 -1.50
C TYR A 26 0.32 5.16 -0.18
N GLY A 27 0.94 6.02 0.62
CA GLY A 27 1.49 5.62 1.91
C GLY A 27 0.42 5.05 2.83
N LEU A 28 -0.73 5.72 2.94
CA LEU A 28 -1.86 5.24 3.75
C LEU A 28 -2.47 3.98 3.14
N ALA A 29 -2.58 3.92 1.81
CA ALA A 29 -3.11 2.74 1.13
C ALA A 29 -2.22 1.51 1.32
N ALA A 30 -0.93 1.69 1.55
CA ALA A 30 0.01 0.59 1.77
C ALA A 30 -0.04 0.05 3.21
N ILE A 31 -0.47 0.86 4.18
CA ILE A 31 -0.54 0.44 5.58
C ILE A 31 -1.52 -0.71 5.77
N GLY A 32 -2.71 -0.61 5.19
CA GLY A 32 -3.73 -1.65 5.30
C GLY A 32 -3.23 -3.00 4.82
N PRO A 33 -2.78 -3.11 3.55
CA PRO A 33 -2.20 -4.35 3.04
C PRO A 33 -1.00 -4.83 3.85
N GLY A 34 -0.12 -3.93 4.29
CA GLY A 34 1.04 -4.30 5.10
C GLY A 34 0.63 -4.97 6.41
N VAL A 35 -0.29 -4.36 7.14
CA VAL A 35 -0.82 -4.94 8.39
C VAL A 35 -1.59 -6.22 8.09
N GLY A 36 -2.42 -6.21 7.05
CA GLY A 36 -3.24 -7.36 6.68
C GLY A 36 -2.39 -8.56 6.31
N ILE A 37 -1.39 -8.40 5.46
CA ILE A 37 -0.48 -9.47 5.06
C ILE A 37 0.29 -9.98 6.27
N GLY A 38 0.80 -9.08 7.11
CA GLY A 38 1.50 -9.45 8.33
C GLY A 38 0.62 -10.31 9.24
N THR A 39 -0.65 -9.94 9.41
CA THR A 39 -1.60 -10.68 10.21
C THR A 39 -1.88 -12.06 9.60
N VAL A 40 -2.14 -12.12 8.29
CA VAL A 40 -2.41 -13.37 7.59
C VAL A 40 -1.22 -14.32 7.70
N VAL A 41 -0.01 -13.83 7.42
CA VAL A 41 1.20 -14.65 7.47
C VAL A 41 1.49 -15.13 8.89
N GLY A 42 1.40 -14.23 9.88
CA GLY A 42 1.62 -14.59 11.27
C GLY A 42 0.67 -15.66 11.75
N ASN A 43 -0.63 -15.50 11.46
CA ASN A 43 -1.63 -16.50 11.84
C ASN A 43 -1.45 -17.83 11.09
N ALA A 44 -1.06 -17.75 9.81
CA ALA A 44 -0.81 -18.96 9.02
C ALA A 44 0.37 -19.75 9.57
N ILE A 45 1.47 -19.07 9.92
CA ILE A 45 2.63 -19.73 10.52
C ILE A 45 2.25 -20.44 11.82
N SER A 46 1.49 -19.76 12.69
CA SER A 46 1.02 -20.36 13.94
C SER A 46 0.13 -21.57 13.69
N ALA A 47 -0.78 -21.48 12.72
CA ALA A 47 -1.69 -22.58 12.40
C ALA A 47 -0.92 -23.78 11.86
N MET A 48 0.03 -23.57 10.97
CA MET A 48 0.86 -24.63 10.40
C MET A 48 1.73 -25.31 11.47
N ALA A 49 2.20 -24.53 12.45
CA ALA A 49 2.98 -25.08 13.55
C ALA A 49 2.14 -25.97 14.47
N ARG A 50 0.86 -25.61 14.67
CA ARG A 50 -0.03 -26.39 15.54
C ARG A 50 -0.61 -27.59 14.82
N GLN A 51 -0.88 -27.49 13.55
CA GLN A 51 -1.52 -28.52 12.74
C GLN A 51 -0.74 -28.73 11.45
N PRO A 52 0.44 -29.39 11.53
CA PRO A 52 1.26 -29.60 10.33
C PRO A 52 0.54 -30.35 9.21
N GLU A 53 -0.44 -31.18 9.55
CA GLU A 53 -1.24 -31.92 8.56
C GLU A 53 -2.11 -31.01 7.70
N SER A 54 -2.40 -29.79 8.18
CA SER A 54 -3.17 -28.80 7.44
C SER A 54 -2.29 -27.80 6.69
N ALA A 55 -0.97 -27.94 6.75
CA ALA A 55 -0.04 -26.93 6.23
C ALA A 55 -0.27 -26.59 4.76
N GLY A 56 -0.59 -27.60 3.93
CA GLY A 56 -0.86 -27.37 2.51
C GLY A 56 -2.06 -26.46 2.27
N MET A 57 -3.17 -26.72 2.95
CA MET A 57 -4.37 -25.91 2.83
C MET A 57 -4.14 -24.49 3.38
N VAL A 58 -3.51 -24.40 4.54
CA VAL A 58 -3.23 -23.10 5.17
C VAL A 58 -2.33 -22.26 4.26
N ARG A 59 -1.32 -22.87 3.68
CA ARG A 59 -0.40 -22.15 2.77
C ARG A 59 -1.13 -21.63 1.54
N THR A 60 -1.99 -22.44 0.92
CA THR A 60 -2.75 -22.02 -0.24
C THR A 60 -3.70 -20.87 0.12
N THR A 61 -4.41 -20.99 1.22
CA THR A 61 -5.32 -19.93 1.67
C THR A 61 -4.55 -18.65 2.02
N MET A 62 -3.38 -18.79 2.62
CA MET A 62 -2.50 -17.66 2.93
C MET A 62 -2.11 -16.91 1.67
N PHE A 63 -1.66 -17.62 0.62
CA PHE A 63 -1.29 -16.97 -0.63
C PHE A 63 -2.46 -16.27 -1.30
N LEU A 64 -3.66 -16.85 -1.23
CA LEU A 64 -4.86 -16.17 -1.73
C LEU A 64 -5.13 -14.88 -0.96
N GLY A 65 -5.03 -14.91 0.36
CA GLY A 65 -5.21 -13.73 1.19
C GLY A 65 -4.18 -12.66 0.89
N ILE A 66 -2.93 -13.04 0.71
CA ILE A 66 -1.86 -12.11 0.32
C ILE A 66 -2.16 -11.50 -1.04
N ALA A 67 -2.56 -12.31 -2.01
CA ALA A 67 -2.83 -11.83 -3.37
C ALA A 67 -3.95 -10.78 -3.39
N PHE A 68 -5.06 -11.05 -2.71
CA PHE A 68 -6.17 -10.09 -2.65
C PHE A 68 -5.78 -8.81 -1.90
N THR A 69 -5.04 -8.96 -0.81
CA THR A 69 -4.59 -7.81 -0.01
C THR A 69 -3.60 -6.96 -0.80
N GLU A 70 -2.68 -7.59 -1.51
CA GLU A 70 -1.70 -6.88 -2.36
C GLU A 70 -2.38 -6.17 -3.52
N ALA A 71 -3.48 -6.72 -4.04
CA ALA A 71 -4.24 -6.06 -5.10
C ALA A 71 -4.74 -4.69 -4.67
N LEU A 72 -5.10 -4.50 -3.41
CA LEU A 72 -5.49 -3.19 -2.89
C LEU A 72 -4.32 -2.21 -2.94
N ALA A 73 -3.11 -2.66 -2.63
CA ALA A 73 -1.93 -1.82 -2.73
C ALA A 73 -1.65 -1.41 -4.18
N LEU A 74 -1.88 -2.31 -5.13
CA LEU A 74 -1.72 -2.00 -6.56
C LEU A 74 -2.74 -0.95 -7.01
N ILE A 75 -3.97 -1.03 -6.54
CA ILE A 75 -4.98 0.00 -6.82
C ILE A 75 -4.52 1.35 -6.25
N GLY A 76 -4.00 1.36 -5.04
CA GLY A 76 -3.44 2.57 -4.43
C GLY A 76 -2.28 3.13 -5.24
N PHE A 77 -1.43 2.27 -5.79
CA PHE A 77 -0.32 2.68 -6.65
C PHE A 77 -0.80 3.33 -7.94
N VAL A 78 -1.86 2.81 -8.54
CA VAL A 78 -2.49 3.43 -9.73
C VAL A 78 -3.01 4.82 -9.38
N VAL A 79 -3.69 4.96 -8.25
CA VAL A 79 -4.18 6.27 -7.79
C VAL A 79 -3.00 7.22 -7.58
N PHE A 80 -1.90 6.75 -6.99
CA PHE A 80 -0.70 7.54 -6.81
C PHE A 80 -0.19 8.10 -8.15
N ILE A 81 -0.10 7.25 -9.17
CA ILE A 81 0.37 7.67 -10.50
C ILE A 81 -0.57 8.72 -11.10
N LEU A 82 -1.88 8.51 -10.97
CA LEU A 82 -2.87 9.41 -11.53
C LEU A 82 -2.86 10.78 -10.87
N LEU A 83 -2.41 10.85 -9.61
CA LEU A 83 -2.34 12.12 -8.87
C LEU A 83 -1.01 12.84 -9.01
N LEU A 84 -0.01 12.22 -9.62
CA LEU A 84 1.28 12.90 -9.84
C LEU A 84 1.09 14.08 -10.77
N PRO A 85 1.80 15.20 -10.47
CA PRO A 85 1.74 16.40 -11.34
C PRO A 85 2.35 16.16 -12.69
#